data_de72ddfafe9f0c133d6d3e8c59e9e460
#
_entry.id   de72ddfafe9f0c133d6d3e8c59e9e460
#
_cell.length_a   1.000
_cell.length_b   1.000
_cell.length_c   1.000
_cell.angle_alpha   90.00
_cell.angle_beta   90.00
_cell.angle_gamma   90.00
#
_symmetry.space_group_name_H-M   'P 1'
#
loop_
_entity.id
_entity.type
_entity.pdbx_description
1 polymer ?
#
loop_
_entity_poly.entity_id
_entity_poly.type
_entity_poly.pdbx_seq_one_letter_code
_entity_poly.pdbx_strand_id
1 'polypeptide(L)'
;MSENRKRIGIILTWNCAQFLEAIYNRIPKEQFDEIIVSDDASTDDTMEVAARLSIKAFTHPHTGYGGNIKFGLRKALELGAEYMVEIHGDDQYDPSFIPAALKIMRDGADFVLGSRFVDVRQPRRDKMPLERYLANIGLSFIDRIILGIPLTEFHTGFRVYSRRLIETVGLENTSDDHLFSFQIIAKAAYCKLRVKELAIRCNYAQEHSSISIVRSIVYALRTFEVLGYFILAKVGFTTKLFQCTECA
;
A
#
# COMPACT_ATOMS: atom_id res chain seq x y z
N MET A 1 -24.01 6.79 -16.74
CA MET A 1 -23.76 7.94 -15.85
C MET A 1 -22.45 7.64 -15.13
N SER A 2 -21.36 8.37 -15.35
CA SER A 2 -20.12 8.19 -14.59
C SER A 2 -20.40 8.76 -13.19
N GLU A 3 -20.65 7.90 -12.21
CA GLU A 3 -20.62 8.32 -10.81
C GLU A 3 -19.28 9.00 -10.58
N ASN A 4 -19.34 10.26 -10.17
CA ASN A 4 -18.15 11.05 -9.83
C ASN A 4 -17.57 10.49 -8.52
N ARG A 5 -16.81 9.38 -8.61
CA ARG A 5 -16.22 8.69 -7.47
C ARG A 5 -15.06 9.52 -6.95
N LYS A 6 -15.21 10.10 -5.75
CA LYS A 6 -14.18 10.96 -5.14
C LYS A 6 -12.86 10.21 -4.96
N ARG A 7 -11.78 10.80 -5.47
CA ARG A 7 -10.42 10.24 -5.47
C ARG A 7 -9.53 11.08 -4.58
N ILE A 8 -8.95 10.44 -3.56
CA ILE A 8 -8.06 11.13 -2.63
C ILE A 8 -6.67 10.51 -2.70
N GLY A 9 -5.66 11.35 -2.94
CA GLY A 9 -4.25 11.01 -2.77
C GLY A 9 -3.84 11.16 -1.32
N ILE A 10 -3.18 10.16 -0.74
CA ILE A 10 -2.69 10.17 0.64
C ILE A 10 -1.16 10.11 0.59
N ILE A 11 -0.49 11.24 0.87
CA ILE A 11 0.95 11.28 1.00
C ILE A 11 1.30 10.87 2.42
N LEU A 12 1.97 9.73 2.57
CA LEU A 12 2.45 9.22 3.84
C LEU A 12 3.78 9.87 4.18
N THR A 13 3.86 10.55 5.32
CA THR A 13 5.07 11.26 5.75
C THR A 13 5.55 10.83 7.12
N TRP A 14 6.86 10.78 7.28
CA TRP A 14 7.61 10.72 8.51
C TRP A 14 9.03 11.20 8.26
N ASN A 15 9.36 12.44 8.72
CA ASN A 15 10.66 13.08 8.53
C ASN A 15 11.13 13.07 7.06
N CYS A 16 10.31 13.60 6.16
CA CYS A 16 10.59 13.61 4.72
C CYS A 16 10.49 15.00 4.08
N ALA A 17 10.75 16.06 4.87
CA ALA A 17 10.71 17.46 4.41
C ALA A 17 11.46 17.68 3.10
N GLN A 18 12.64 17.06 2.94
CA GLN A 18 13.49 17.19 1.76
C GLN A 18 12.90 16.62 0.46
N PHE A 19 11.94 15.70 0.56
CA PHE A 19 11.35 15.01 -0.60
C PHE A 19 9.92 15.48 -0.93
N LEU A 20 9.19 16.00 0.07
CA LEU A 20 7.74 16.22 -0.01
C LEU A 20 7.37 17.16 -1.17
N GLU A 21 8.10 18.25 -1.37
CA GLU A 21 7.82 19.21 -2.45
C GLU A 21 8.07 18.58 -3.84
N ALA A 22 9.18 17.84 -3.99
CA ALA A 22 9.52 17.17 -5.26
C ALA A 22 8.46 16.13 -5.64
N ILE A 23 8.02 15.33 -4.66
CA ILE A 23 6.96 14.32 -4.88
C ILE A 23 5.64 15.00 -5.22
N TYR A 24 5.22 16.00 -4.44
CA TYR A 24 3.97 16.71 -4.66
C TYR A 24 3.89 17.34 -6.05
N ASN A 25 5.01 17.87 -6.56
CA ASN A 25 5.07 18.44 -7.91
C ASN A 25 4.97 17.40 -9.03
N ARG A 26 5.30 16.14 -8.77
CA ARG A 26 5.21 15.02 -9.73
C ARG A 26 3.85 14.32 -9.72
N ILE A 27 3.03 14.52 -8.68
CA ILE A 27 1.70 13.92 -8.61
C ILE A 27 0.81 14.48 -9.75
N PRO A 28 0.13 13.63 -10.53
CA PRO A 28 -0.85 14.06 -11.53
C PRO A 28 -2.12 14.57 -10.84
N LYS A 29 -2.08 15.84 -10.41
CA LYS A 29 -3.09 16.46 -9.52
C LYS A 29 -4.49 16.42 -10.10
N GLU A 30 -4.62 16.46 -11.42
CA GLU A 30 -5.89 16.37 -12.16
C GLU A 30 -6.60 15.02 -11.98
N GLN A 31 -5.89 14.01 -11.46
CA GLN A 31 -6.48 12.71 -11.14
C GLN A 31 -7.20 12.69 -9.80
N PHE A 32 -7.06 13.73 -8.98
CA PHE A 32 -7.56 13.78 -7.60
C PHE A 32 -8.56 14.90 -7.40
N ASP A 33 -9.54 14.62 -6.57
CA ASP A 33 -10.47 15.62 -6.06
C ASP A 33 -9.87 16.31 -4.81
N GLU A 34 -8.97 15.61 -4.10
CA GLU A 34 -8.22 16.13 -2.94
C GLU A 34 -6.92 15.34 -2.75
N ILE A 35 -5.86 16.01 -2.29
CA ILE A 35 -4.62 15.37 -1.85
C ILE A 35 -4.41 15.76 -0.39
N ILE A 36 -4.13 14.78 0.46
CA ILE A 36 -3.87 14.99 1.88
C ILE A 36 -2.49 14.45 2.27
N VAL A 37 -1.93 14.98 3.32
CA VAL A 37 -0.77 14.42 4.02
C VAL A 37 -1.27 13.68 5.26
N SER A 38 -0.79 12.45 5.44
CA SER A 38 -0.91 11.67 6.67
C SER A 38 0.46 11.59 7.32
N ASP A 39 0.64 12.29 8.44
CA ASP A 39 1.93 12.47 9.08
C ASP A 39 2.05 11.69 10.39
N ASP A 40 3.08 10.86 10.49
CA ASP A 40 3.36 9.98 11.63
C ASP A 40 4.26 10.67 12.68
N ALA A 41 3.84 11.88 13.11
CA ALA A 41 4.57 12.75 14.07
C ALA A 41 5.99 13.10 13.61
N SER A 42 6.13 13.66 12.43
CA SER A 42 7.42 14.20 11.95
C SER A 42 7.96 15.26 12.92
N THR A 43 9.28 15.24 13.11
CA THR A 43 10.02 16.18 13.97
C THR A 43 10.91 17.14 13.17
N ASP A 44 10.97 16.96 11.85
CA ASP A 44 11.61 17.87 10.90
C ASP A 44 10.58 18.85 10.30
N ASP A 45 10.97 19.63 9.31
CA ASP A 45 10.15 20.67 8.68
C ASP A 45 9.04 20.10 7.75
N THR A 46 8.72 18.79 7.81
CA THR A 46 7.72 18.14 6.93
C THR A 46 6.39 18.87 6.96
N MET A 47 5.87 19.19 8.15
CA MET A 47 4.57 19.85 8.30
C MET A 47 4.60 21.30 7.82
N GLU A 48 5.73 22.00 7.96
CA GLU A 48 5.93 23.36 7.44
C GLU A 48 5.96 23.36 5.91
N VAL A 49 6.62 22.35 5.30
CA VAL A 49 6.61 22.16 3.85
C VAL A 49 5.18 21.88 3.35
N ALA A 50 4.43 21.02 4.03
CA ALA A 50 3.04 20.73 3.67
C ALA A 50 2.18 22.00 3.72
N ALA A 51 2.33 22.83 4.76
CA ALA A 51 1.62 24.09 4.90
C ALA A 51 2.00 25.08 3.79
N ARG A 52 3.28 25.22 3.45
CA ARG A 52 3.77 26.07 2.34
C ARG A 52 3.18 25.66 0.99
N LEU A 53 3.02 24.36 0.78
CA LEU A 53 2.41 23.81 -0.43
C LEU A 53 0.86 23.85 -0.41
N SER A 54 0.26 24.38 0.68
CA SER A 54 -1.18 24.43 0.89
C SER A 54 -1.84 23.05 0.81
N ILE A 55 -1.14 21.98 1.22
CA ILE A 55 -1.68 20.64 1.29
C ILE A 55 -2.36 20.47 2.66
N LYS A 56 -3.58 19.94 2.65
CA LYS A 56 -4.28 19.57 3.88
C LYS A 56 -3.55 18.44 4.59
N ALA A 57 -3.01 18.72 5.77
CA ALA A 57 -2.21 17.75 6.50
C ALA A 57 -2.87 17.36 7.82
N PHE A 58 -2.76 16.08 8.16
CA PHE A 58 -3.23 15.52 9.41
C PHE A 58 -2.08 14.78 10.08
N THR A 59 -1.81 15.08 11.33
CA THR A 59 -0.80 14.40 12.14
C THR A 59 -1.44 13.57 13.24
N HIS A 60 -0.74 12.53 13.66
CA HIS A 60 -1.13 11.66 14.78
C HIS A 60 0.11 11.21 15.56
N PRO A 61 -0.01 10.72 16.79
CA PRO A 61 1.14 10.15 17.52
C PRO A 61 1.83 9.06 16.72
N HIS A 62 3.16 8.99 16.78
CA HIS A 62 3.95 8.02 16.04
C HIS A 62 3.49 6.57 16.31
N THR A 63 3.10 5.88 15.26
CA THR A 63 2.62 4.49 15.31
C THR A 63 3.35 3.57 14.35
N GLY A 64 4.10 4.13 13.42
CA GLY A 64 4.80 3.40 12.37
C GLY A 64 4.03 3.34 11.05
N TYR A 65 4.65 2.73 10.06
CA TYR A 65 4.20 2.73 8.67
C TYR A 65 2.74 2.27 8.48
N GLY A 66 2.37 1.10 9.03
CA GLY A 66 1.01 0.58 8.92
C GLY A 66 -0.01 1.42 9.68
N GLY A 67 0.38 1.97 10.85
CA GLY A 67 -0.43 2.89 11.62
C GLY A 67 -0.74 4.17 10.86
N ASN A 68 0.28 4.75 10.20
CA ASN A 68 0.14 5.95 9.38
C ASN A 68 -0.78 5.71 8.16
N ILE A 69 -0.63 4.56 7.47
CA ILE A 69 -1.56 4.20 6.37
C ILE A 69 -2.99 4.11 6.89
N LYS A 70 -3.23 3.41 8.00
CA LYS A 70 -4.56 3.27 8.59
C LYS A 70 -5.18 4.62 8.95
N PHE A 71 -4.39 5.52 9.51
CA PHE A 71 -4.84 6.86 9.84
C PHE A 71 -5.21 7.65 8.57
N GLY A 72 -4.35 7.65 7.55
CA GLY A 72 -4.61 8.32 6.27
C GLY A 72 -5.85 7.77 5.55
N LEU A 73 -6.03 6.43 5.53
CA LEU A 73 -7.21 5.79 4.95
C LEU A 73 -8.51 6.21 5.68
N ARG A 74 -8.51 6.26 7.03
CA ARG A 74 -9.65 6.75 7.80
C ARG A 74 -9.97 8.20 7.47
N LYS A 75 -8.95 9.08 7.40
CA LYS A 75 -9.14 10.48 7.04
C LYS A 75 -9.70 10.65 5.63
N ALA A 76 -9.21 9.88 4.67
CA ALA A 76 -9.76 9.89 3.32
C ALA A 76 -11.23 9.41 3.27
N LEU A 77 -11.59 8.37 4.04
CA LEU A 77 -12.98 7.91 4.16
C LEU A 77 -13.89 8.98 4.79
N GLU A 78 -13.44 9.65 5.86
CA GLU A 78 -14.15 10.78 6.50
C GLU A 78 -14.40 11.91 5.49
N LEU A 79 -13.47 12.14 4.57
CA LEU A 79 -13.58 13.12 3.49
C LEU A 79 -14.42 12.63 2.29
N GLY A 80 -14.99 11.44 2.36
CA GLY A 80 -15.89 10.89 1.35
C GLY A 80 -15.17 10.19 0.18
N ALA A 81 -13.94 9.73 0.33
CA ALA A 81 -13.20 9.03 -0.72
C ALA A 81 -13.90 7.74 -1.14
N GLU A 82 -13.98 7.51 -2.46
CA GLU A 82 -14.32 6.23 -3.07
C GLU A 82 -13.07 5.47 -3.50
N TYR A 83 -12.04 6.21 -3.96
CA TYR A 83 -10.73 5.66 -4.25
C TYR A 83 -9.65 6.43 -3.48
N MET A 84 -8.73 5.70 -2.89
CA MET A 84 -7.63 6.21 -2.09
C MET A 84 -6.31 5.70 -2.67
N VAL A 85 -5.41 6.62 -3.00
CA VAL A 85 -4.09 6.30 -3.57
C VAL A 85 -3.04 6.52 -2.51
N GLU A 86 -2.30 5.48 -2.16
CA GLU A 86 -1.13 5.55 -1.29
C GLU A 86 0.06 6.13 -2.06
N ILE A 87 0.63 7.20 -1.56
CA ILE A 87 1.79 7.91 -2.13
C ILE A 87 2.85 8.00 -1.03
N HIS A 88 4.03 7.46 -1.30
CA HIS A 88 5.12 7.47 -0.34
C HIS A 88 5.84 8.82 -0.37
N GLY A 89 6.03 9.45 0.81
CA GLY A 89 6.70 10.73 0.98
C GLY A 89 8.21 10.69 0.76
N ASP A 90 8.82 9.52 0.55
CA ASP A 90 10.27 9.29 0.39
C ASP A 90 10.71 9.12 -1.08
N ASP A 91 9.82 9.41 -2.03
CA ASP A 91 10.06 9.29 -3.49
C ASP A 91 10.41 7.89 -4.00
N GLN A 92 10.02 6.84 -3.27
CA GLN A 92 10.34 5.46 -3.65
C GLN A 92 9.56 4.98 -4.89
N TYR A 93 8.32 5.46 -5.08
CA TYR A 93 7.44 5.05 -6.17
C TYR A 93 7.08 6.23 -7.07
N ASP A 94 7.15 6.00 -8.39
CA ASP A 94 6.83 7.03 -9.39
C ASP A 94 5.32 7.28 -9.46
N PRO A 95 4.84 8.51 -9.17
CA PRO A 95 3.42 8.86 -9.27
C PRO A 95 2.84 8.79 -10.68
N SER A 96 3.67 8.70 -11.72
CA SER A 96 3.22 8.61 -13.12
C SER A 96 2.36 7.37 -13.42
N PHE A 97 2.42 6.34 -12.56
CA PHE A 97 1.59 5.14 -12.67
C PHE A 97 0.15 5.33 -12.14
N ILE A 98 -0.15 6.40 -11.43
CA ILE A 98 -1.45 6.66 -10.79
C ILE A 98 -2.60 6.66 -11.80
N PRO A 99 -2.54 7.34 -12.96
CA PRO A 99 -3.65 7.34 -13.92
C PRO A 99 -4.04 5.95 -14.41
N ALA A 100 -3.04 5.07 -14.64
CA ALA A 100 -3.26 3.69 -15.07
C ALA A 100 -3.89 2.85 -13.95
N ALA A 101 -3.44 3.02 -12.70
CA ALA A 101 -4.00 2.33 -11.55
C ALA A 101 -5.47 2.74 -11.30
N LEU A 102 -5.78 4.03 -11.37
CA LEU A 102 -7.15 4.54 -11.24
C LEU A 102 -8.07 4.08 -12.39
N LYS A 103 -7.52 3.85 -13.59
CA LYS A 103 -8.29 3.23 -14.67
C LYS A 103 -8.70 1.80 -14.31
N ILE A 104 -7.78 0.99 -13.78
CA ILE A 104 -8.09 -0.38 -13.33
C ILE A 104 -9.14 -0.37 -12.21
N MET A 105 -9.10 0.62 -11.30
CA MET A 105 -10.13 0.79 -10.27
C MET A 105 -11.51 1.09 -10.89
N ARG A 106 -11.57 2.00 -11.88
CA ARG A 106 -12.82 2.30 -12.61
C ARG A 106 -13.37 1.10 -13.36
N ASP A 107 -12.49 0.22 -13.86
CA ASP A 107 -12.85 -1.04 -14.53
C ASP A 107 -13.33 -2.11 -13.54
N GLY A 108 -13.43 -1.75 -12.24
CA GLY A 108 -14.11 -2.51 -11.21
C GLY A 108 -13.20 -3.31 -10.29
N ALA A 109 -11.90 -3.02 -10.20
CA ALA A 109 -11.07 -3.56 -9.15
C ALA A 109 -11.44 -2.95 -7.78
N ASP A 110 -11.30 -3.75 -6.71
CA ASP A 110 -11.47 -3.29 -5.34
C ASP A 110 -10.11 -2.86 -4.74
N PHE A 111 -9.02 -3.45 -5.26
CA PHE A 111 -7.65 -3.19 -4.83
C PHE A 111 -6.68 -3.30 -6.01
N VAL A 112 -5.80 -2.32 -6.18
CA VAL A 112 -4.73 -2.36 -7.18
C VAL A 112 -3.38 -2.26 -6.50
N LEU A 113 -2.47 -3.17 -6.85
CA LEU A 113 -1.08 -3.17 -6.41
C LEU A 113 -0.15 -2.89 -7.58
N GLY A 114 0.92 -2.15 -7.33
CA GLY A 114 2.03 -2.12 -8.26
C GLY A 114 2.80 -3.44 -8.21
N SER A 115 3.30 -3.90 -9.34
CA SER A 115 4.22 -5.04 -9.39
C SER A 115 5.42 -4.72 -10.24
N ARG A 116 6.60 -4.98 -9.69
CA ARG A 116 7.87 -4.90 -10.40
C ARG A 116 8.16 -6.16 -11.23
N PHE A 117 7.38 -7.23 -11.00
CA PHE A 117 7.61 -8.58 -11.52
C PHE A 117 6.61 -9.01 -12.61
N VAL A 118 5.77 -8.11 -13.13
CA VAL A 118 4.95 -8.40 -14.32
C VAL A 118 5.85 -8.78 -15.50
N ASP A 119 6.93 -8.01 -15.75
CA ASP A 119 8.11 -8.52 -16.48
C ASP A 119 9.16 -8.97 -15.45
N VAL A 120 9.30 -10.27 -15.26
CA VAL A 120 10.22 -10.88 -14.29
C VAL A 120 11.68 -10.43 -14.47
N ARG A 121 12.08 -9.97 -15.65
CA ARG A 121 13.43 -9.49 -15.92
C ARG A 121 13.63 -8.02 -15.55
N GLN A 122 12.54 -7.25 -15.44
CA GLN A 122 12.62 -5.80 -15.23
C GLN A 122 13.31 -5.41 -13.93
N PRO A 123 13.05 -6.04 -12.76
CA PRO A 123 13.74 -5.67 -11.52
C PRO A 123 15.26 -5.79 -11.61
N ARG A 124 15.77 -6.79 -12.34
CA ARG A 124 17.22 -6.95 -12.56
C ARG A 124 17.79 -5.90 -13.49
N ARG A 125 17.04 -5.46 -14.50
CA ARG A 125 17.41 -4.33 -15.35
C ARG A 125 17.43 -3.03 -14.57
N ASP A 126 16.52 -2.87 -13.60
CA ASP A 126 16.44 -1.73 -12.68
C ASP A 126 17.44 -1.85 -11.50
N LYS A 127 18.38 -2.81 -11.56
CA LYS A 127 19.48 -3.05 -10.59
C LYS A 127 19.03 -3.53 -9.20
N MET A 128 17.90 -4.23 -9.09
CA MET A 128 17.51 -4.88 -7.83
C MET A 128 18.59 -5.88 -7.40
N PRO A 129 19.08 -5.86 -6.14
CA PRO A 129 20.02 -6.85 -5.62
C PRO A 129 19.51 -8.28 -5.82
N LEU A 130 20.41 -9.24 -6.13
CA LEU A 130 20.02 -10.60 -6.50
C LEU A 130 19.30 -11.33 -5.37
N GLU A 131 19.78 -11.17 -4.15
CA GLU A 131 19.17 -11.77 -2.96
C GLU A 131 17.72 -11.28 -2.75
N ARG A 132 17.49 -9.98 -2.93
CA ARG A 132 16.14 -9.38 -2.86
C ARG A 132 15.25 -9.88 -3.99
N TYR A 133 15.79 -9.99 -5.20
CA TYR A 133 15.09 -10.52 -6.36
C TYR A 133 14.62 -11.96 -6.15
N LEU A 134 15.52 -12.85 -5.69
CA LEU A 134 15.19 -14.25 -5.43
C LEU A 134 14.20 -14.39 -4.26
N ALA A 135 14.40 -13.63 -3.18
CA ALA A 135 13.49 -13.63 -2.04
C ALA A 135 12.06 -13.21 -2.43
N ASN A 136 11.92 -12.11 -3.20
CA ASN A 136 10.60 -11.65 -3.66
C ASN A 136 9.90 -12.68 -4.55
N ILE A 137 10.62 -13.31 -5.50
CA ILE A 137 10.03 -14.35 -6.35
C ILE A 137 9.57 -15.54 -5.52
N GLY A 138 10.42 -16.02 -4.61
CA GLY A 138 10.12 -17.18 -3.77
C GLY A 138 8.91 -16.93 -2.86
N LEU A 139 8.91 -15.80 -2.15
CA LEU A 139 7.79 -15.41 -1.28
C LEU A 139 6.52 -15.23 -2.09
N SER A 140 6.53 -14.44 -3.16
CA SER A 140 5.34 -14.19 -3.97
C SER A 140 4.79 -15.44 -4.64
N PHE A 141 5.63 -16.43 -4.94
CA PHE A 141 5.17 -17.72 -5.45
C PHE A 141 4.34 -18.48 -4.39
N ILE A 142 4.83 -18.52 -3.14
CA ILE A 142 4.13 -19.16 -2.02
C ILE A 142 2.82 -18.41 -1.71
N ASP A 143 2.89 -17.08 -1.63
CA ASP A 143 1.74 -16.21 -1.36
C ASP A 143 0.63 -16.42 -2.39
N ARG A 144 0.99 -16.48 -3.68
CA ARG A 144 0.05 -16.74 -4.78
C ARG A 144 -0.67 -18.06 -4.64
N ILE A 145 0.05 -19.12 -4.30
CA ILE A 145 -0.54 -20.46 -4.12
C ILE A 145 -1.52 -20.47 -2.96
N ILE A 146 -1.11 -19.93 -1.82
CA ILE A 146 -1.91 -20.00 -0.59
C ILE A 146 -3.11 -19.06 -0.64
N LEU A 147 -2.90 -17.81 -1.08
CA LEU A 147 -3.97 -16.80 -1.14
C LEU A 147 -4.91 -17.00 -2.33
N GLY A 148 -4.47 -17.73 -3.38
CA GLY A 148 -5.29 -18.02 -4.56
C GLY A 148 -5.57 -16.79 -5.43
N ILE A 149 -4.75 -15.73 -5.38
CA ILE A 149 -4.88 -14.53 -6.23
C ILE A 149 -3.70 -14.44 -7.21
N PRO A 150 -3.97 -14.11 -8.51
CA PRO A 150 -2.97 -14.21 -9.58
C PRO A 150 -2.08 -12.95 -9.64
N LEU A 151 -1.44 -12.58 -8.52
CA LEU A 151 -0.47 -11.49 -8.47
C LEU A 151 0.94 -12.03 -8.72
N THR A 152 1.79 -11.20 -9.32
CA THR A 152 3.22 -11.51 -9.53
C THR A 152 4.09 -11.00 -8.37
N GLU A 153 3.57 -10.05 -7.58
CA GLU A 153 4.26 -9.48 -6.42
C GLU A 153 3.28 -9.12 -5.29
N PHE A 154 3.67 -9.39 -4.04
CA PHE A 154 2.87 -9.11 -2.84
C PHE A 154 3.54 -8.07 -1.91
N HIS A 155 4.80 -7.73 -2.15
CA HIS A 155 5.64 -6.97 -1.21
C HIS A 155 6.03 -5.58 -1.75
N THR A 156 5.14 -4.97 -2.55
CA THR A 156 5.30 -3.61 -3.06
C THR A 156 4.54 -2.59 -2.20
N GLY A 157 4.97 -1.32 -2.23
CA GLY A 157 4.28 -0.23 -1.53
C GLY A 157 3.33 0.60 -2.40
N PHE A 158 3.30 0.42 -3.72
CA PHE A 158 2.35 1.15 -4.56
C PHE A 158 0.96 0.52 -4.48
N ARG A 159 -0.04 1.25 -3.97
CA ARG A 159 -1.39 0.73 -3.73
C ARG A 159 -2.48 1.73 -4.00
N VAL A 160 -3.61 1.22 -4.51
CA VAL A 160 -4.86 1.98 -4.64
C VAL A 160 -6.00 1.17 -4.05
N TYR A 161 -6.70 1.75 -3.10
CA TYR A 161 -7.77 1.13 -2.32
C TYR A 161 -9.13 1.68 -2.74
N SER A 162 -10.16 0.82 -2.81
CA SER A 162 -11.55 1.27 -2.85
C SER A 162 -12.10 1.46 -1.43
N ARG A 163 -13.14 2.28 -1.28
CA ARG A 163 -13.96 2.35 -0.06
C ARG A 163 -14.46 0.96 0.32
N ARG A 164 -15.01 0.25 -0.66
CA ARG A 164 -15.54 -1.11 -0.48
C ARG A 164 -14.50 -2.05 0.12
N LEU A 165 -13.25 -2.03 -0.35
CA LEU A 165 -12.18 -2.85 0.24
C LEU A 165 -12.06 -2.58 1.74
N ILE A 166 -11.90 -1.30 2.12
CA ILE A 166 -11.62 -0.94 3.52
C ILE A 166 -12.80 -1.26 4.43
N GLU A 167 -14.03 -0.99 3.97
CA GLU A 167 -15.26 -1.29 4.72
C GLU A 167 -15.47 -2.81 4.88
N THR A 168 -15.17 -3.60 3.83
CA THR A 168 -15.32 -5.06 3.88
C THR A 168 -14.27 -5.72 4.77
N VAL A 169 -12.99 -5.36 4.63
CA VAL A 169 -11.92 -6.04 5.37
C VAL A 169 -11.69 -5.50 6.77
N GLY A 170 -12.05 -4.24 7.03
CA GLY A 170 -11.72 -3.53 8.26
C GLY A 170 -10.23 -3.32 8.45
N LEU A 171 -9.86 -2.31 9.19
CA LEU A 171 -8.46 -1.97 9.50
C LEU A 171 -8.01 -2.48 10.88
N GLU A 172 -8.98 -2.94 11.67
CA GLU A 172 -8.78 -3.45 13.02
C GLU A 172 -8.04 -4.79 12.98
N ASN A 173 -7.30 -5.10 14.06
CA ASN A 173 -6.51 -6.31 14.21
C ASN A 173 -5.41 -6.49 13.16
N THR A 174 -5.03 -5.41 12.47
CA THR A 174 -3.87 -5.37 11.57
C THR A 174 -2.68 -4.68 12.25
N SER A 175 -1.47 -5.00 11.81
CA SER A 175 -0.22 -4.48 12.35
C SER A 175 -0.06 -2.97 12.11
N ASP A 176 0.70 -2.29 12.96
CA ASP A 176 1.10 -0.89 12.75
C ASP A 176 2.42 -0.75 11.98
N ASP A 177 3.09 -1.85 11.69
CA ASP A 177 4.33 -1.89 10.90
C ASP A 177 4.09 -2.30 9.43
N HIS A 178 5.16 -2.64 8.71
CA HIS A 178 5.12 -3.02 7.30
C HIS A 178 4.27 -4.28 7.00
N LEU A 179 4.01 -5.12 8.03
CA LEU A 179 3.18 -6.32 7.85
C LEU A 179 1.73 -5.99 7.49
N PHE A 180 1.22 -4.81 7.91
CA PHE A 180 -0.09 -4.28 7.50
C PHE A 180 -0.34 -4.48 6.00
N SER A 181 0.65 -4.15 5.21
CA SER A 181 0.61 -4.22 3.75
C SER A 181 0.26 -5.60 3.22
N PHE A 182 0.83 -6.64 3.80
CA PHE A 182 0.53 -8.02 3.43
C PHE A 182 -0.81 -8.50 4.02
N GLN A 183 -1.11 -8.09 5.25
CA GLN A 183 -2.37 -8.46 5.91
C GLN A 183 -3.60 -7.96 5.14
N ILE A 184 -3.57 -6.75 4.59
CA ILE A 184 -4.67 -6.22 3.75
C ILE A 184 -4.84 -7.05 2.48
N ILE A 185 -3.75 -7.48 1.83
CA ILE A 185 -3.84 -8.37 0.66
C ILE A 185 -4.48 -9.71 1.04
N ALA A 186 -4.03 -10.31 2.14
CA ALA A 186 -4.57 -11.58 2.63
C ALA A 186 -6.06 -11.47 3.02
N LYS A 187 -6.46 -10.36 3.67
CA LYS A 187 -7.88 -10.09 3.98
C LYS A 187 -8.70 -9.90 2.71
N ALA A 188 -8.20 -9.17 1.71
CA ALA A 188 -8.86 -9.01 0.42
C ALA A 188 -9.07 -10.36 -0.29
N ALA A 189 -8.05 -11.25 -0.26
CA ALA A 189 -8.15 -12.60 -0.79
C ALA A 189 -9.20 -13.45 -0.02
N TYR A 190 -9.22 -13.34 1.30
CA TYR A 190 -10.18 -14.05 2.16
C TYR A 190 -11.62 -13.64 1.84
N CYS A 191 -11.87 -12.34 1.70
CA CYS A 191 -13.19 -11.77 1.36
C CYS A 191 -13.49 -11.84 -0.16
N LYS A 192 -12.67 -12.50 -0.98
CA LYS A 192 -12.85 -12.68 -2.43
C LYS A 192 -13.03 -11.37 -3.20
N LEU A 193 -12.37 -10.31 -2.77
CA LEU A 193 -12.37 -9.01 -3.43
C LEU A 193 -11.54 -9.06 -4.72
N ARG A 194 -11.86 -8.18 -5.68
CA ARG A 194 -11.16 -8.11 -6.97
C ARG A 194 -9.85 -7.36 -6.83
N VAL A 195 -8.76 -8.13 -6.62
CA VAL A 195 -7.40 -7.61 -6.57
C VAL A 195 -6.77 -7.68 -7.95
N LYS A 196 -6.14 -6.60 -8.39
CA LYS A 196 -5.45 -6.47 -9.68
C LYS A 196 -4.05 -5.93 -9.48
N GLU A 197 -3.17 -6.16 -10.45
CA GLU A 197 -1.83 -5.58 -10.44
C GLU A 197 -1.58 -4.69 -11.67
N LEU A 198 -0.65 -3.76 -11.51
CA LEU A 198 -0.14 -2.87 -12.54
C LEU A 198 1.38 -2.98 -12.58
N ALA A 199 1.95 -3.14 -13.78
CA ALA A 199 3.40 -3.09 -13.93
C ALA A 199 3.95 -1.71 -13.55
N ILE A 200 4.87 -1.69 -12.60
CA ILE A 200 5.56 -0.46 -12.17
C ILE A 200 7.08 -0.66 -12.22
N ARG A 201 7.81 0.44 -12.15
CA ARG A 201 9.27 0.44 -12.01
C ARG A 201 9.66 1.10 -10.70
N CYS A 202 10.79 0.67 -10.13
CA CYS A 202 11.42 1.27 -8.98
C CYS A 202 12.85 1.66 -9.29
N ASN A 203 13.27 2.82 -8.83
CA ASN A 203 14.66 3.25 -8.94
C ASN A 203 15.44 2.79 -7.70
N TYR A 204 16.28 1.76 -7.87
CA TYR A 204 17.13 1.24 -6.80
C TYR A 204 18.41 2.06 -6.58
N ALA A 205 18.71 3.04 -7.45
CA ALA A 205 19.91 3.87 -7.31
C ALA A 205 19.80 4.91 -6.19
N GLN A 206 18.59 5.19 -5.71
CA GLN A 206 18.28 6.16 -4.67
C GLN A 206 17.77 5.50 -3.37
N GLU A 207 18.11 4.23 -3.10
CA GLU A 207 17.68 3.56 -1.88
C GLU A 207 18.20 4.27 -0.61
N HIS A 208 17.35 5.08 -0.01
CA HIS A 208 17.60 5.73 1.28
C HIS A 208 17.19 4.86 2.48
N SER A 209 16.53 3.71 2.28
CA SER A 209 16.12 2.79 3.34
C SER A 209 16.24 1.32 2.93
N SER A 210 17.43 0.77 2.96
CA SER A 210 17.58 -0.69 2.91
C SER A 210 17.13 -1.27 4.27
N ILE A 211 16.02 -1.99 4.26
CA ILE A 211 15.63 -2.81 5.42
C ILE A 211 16.76 -3.80 5.68
N SER A 212 17.26 -3.86 6.93
CA SER A 212 18.34 -4.80 7.28
C SER A 212 17.91 -6.24 7.00
N ILE A 213 18.86 -7.11 6.66
CA ILE A 213 18.61 -8.55 6.38
C ILE A 213 17.81 -9.19 7.52
N VAL A 214 18.15 -8.89 8.78
CA VAL A 214 17.44 -9.41 9.96
C VAL A 214 15.96 -8.99 9.95
N ARG A 215 15.67 -7.72 9.68
CA ARG A 215 14.28 -7.25 9.58
C ARG A 215 13.53 -7.89 8.42
N SER A 216 14.20 -8.15 7.29
CA SER A 216 13.62 -8.86 6.14
C SER A 216 13.26 -10.31 6.48
N ILE A 217 14.11 -11.01 7.25
CA ILE A 217 13.82 -12.38 7.73
C ILE A 217 12.63 -12.37 8.69
N VAL A 218 12.62 -11.46 9.67
CA VAL A 218 11.49 -11.32 10.60
C VAL A 218 10.19 -11.02 9.86
N TYR A 219 10.23 -10.13 8.87
CA TYR A 219 9.07 -9.83 8.02
C TYR A 219 8.57 -11.09 7.28
N ALA A 220 9.48 -11.86 6.67
CA ALA A 220 9.12 -13.10 5.96
C ALA A 220 8.49 -14.14 6.90
N LEU A 221 9.05 -14.33 8.11
CA LEU A 221 8.47 -15.24 9.11
C LEU A 221 7.06 -14.82 9.52
N ARG A 222 6.84 -13.52 9.75
CA ARG A 222 5.51 -12.98 10.07
C ARG A 222 4.54 -13.07 8.89
N THR A 223 5.03 -12.99 7.65
CA THR A 223 4.21 -13.27 6.46
C THR A 223 3.70 -14.71 6.48
N PHE A 224 4.56 -15.69 6.80
CA PHE A 224 4.14 -17.10 6.94
C PHE A 224 3.14 -17.29 8.09
N GLU A 225 3.26 -16.54 9.18
CA GLU A 225 2.25 -16.55 10.26
C GLU A 225 0.88 -16.09 9.74
N VAL A 226 0.83 -15.00 8.96
CA VAL A 226 -0.41 -14.52 8.32
C VAL A 226 -1.01 -15.58 7.39
N LEU A 227 -0.18 -16.25 6.58
CA LEU A 227 -0.62 -17.35 5.72
C LEU A 227 -1.17 -18.53 6.53
N GLY A 228 -0.56 -18.86 7.66
CA GLY A 228 -1.07 -19.87 8.59
C GLY A 228 -2.46 -19.51 9.12
N TYR A 229 -2.66 -18.26 9.58
CA TYR A 229 -3.98 -17.78 10.00
C TYR A 229 -5.00 -17.77 8.86
N PHE A 230 -4.58 -17.45 7.64
CA PHE A 230 -5.43 -17.52 6.46
C PHE A 230 -5.93 -18.95 6.20
N ILE A 231 -5.04 -19.95 6.24
CA ILE A 231 -5.40 -21.37 6.06
C ILE A 231 -6.36 -21.80 7.17
N LEU A 232 -6.07 -21.50 8.43
CA LEU A 232 -6.94 -21.81 9.56
C LEU A 232 -8.33 -21.19 9.38
N ALA A 233 -8.41 -19.91 8.98
CA ALA A 233 -9.68 -19.25 8.73
C ALA A 233 -10.46 -19.92 7.57
N LYS A 234 -9.78 -20.38 6.51
CA LYS A 234 -10.40 -21.08 5.39
C LYS A 234 -11.00 -22.45 5.77
N VAL A 235 -10.46 -23.11 6.78
CA VAL A 235 -11.00 -24.38 7.29
C VAL A 235 -11.95 -24.20 8.50
N GLY A 236 -12.38 -22.94 8.76
CA GLY A 236 -13.45 -22.62 9.72
C GLY A 236 -12.98 -22.25 11.13
N PHE A 237 -11.67 -22.12 11.38
CA PHE A 237 -11.19 -21.60 12.67
C PHE A 237 -11.29 -20.09 12.73
N THR A 238 -11.87 -19.56 13.80
CA THR A 238 -11.96 -18.11 14.03
C THR A 238 -10.57 -17.54 14.35
N THR A 239 -10.10 -16.57 13.57
CA THR A 239 -8.90 -15.82 13.83
C THR A 239 -9.22 -14.33 13.91
N LYS A 240 -8.54 -13.58 14.80
CA LYS A 240 -8.79 -12.14 14.96
C LYS A 240 -8.55 -11.36 13.64
N LEU A 241 -7.58 -11.80 12.85
CA LEU A 241 -7.21 -11.11 11.60
C LEU A 241 -8.28 -11.27 10.50
N PHE A 242 -8.92 -12.45 10.41
CA PHE A 242 -9.85 -12.80 9.32
C PHE A 242 -11.31 -12.81 9.79
N GLN A 243 -11.70 -11.79 10.58
CA GLN A 243 -13.09 -11.50 10.86
C GLN A 243 -13.57 -10.47 9.84
N CYS A 244 -14.33 -10.92 8.82
CA CYS A 244 -14.98 -10.03 7.85
C CYS A 244 -16.37 -9.62 8.35
N THR A 245 -16.71 -8.35 8.24
CA THR A 245 -18.04 -7.82 8.61
C THR A 245 -19.16 -8.33 7.70
N GLU A 246 -18.84 -8.77 6.47
CA GLU A 246 -19.82 -9.26 5.48
C GLU A 246 -19.78 -10.77 5.22
N CYS A 247 -18.89 -11.52 5.85
CA CYS A 247 -18.76 -12.99 5.66
C CYS A 247 -19.28 -13.79 6.88
N ALA A 248 -19.97 -13.13 7.82
CA ALA A 248 -20.61 -13.74 8.97
C ALA A 248 -22.10 -14.03 8.69
#